data_718b1ef07eb132ebe99708f8c28eeeb0
#
_entry.id   718b1ef07eb132ebe99708f8c28eeeb0
#
_cell.length_a   1.000
_cell.length_b   1.000
_cell.length_c   1.000
_cell.angle_alpha   90.00
_cell.angle_beta   90.00
_cell.angle_gamma   90.00
#
_symmetry.space_group_name_H-M   'P 1'
#
loop_
_entity.id
_entity.type
_entity.pdbx_description
1 polymer ?
#
loop_
_entity_poly.entity_id
_entity_poly.type
_entity_poly.pdbx_seq_one_letter_code
_entity_poly.pdbx_strand_id
1 'polypeptide(L)'
;MRRIFKTVDDHLVECSTLEKGCWAHLQNPTKEEIDGLNARFALDPTYLAAALDEEESARIEHDSDTGQTLIIVDIPCVESDGSGYLYSTIPLGILLVGDIIITVCTRDTPIINDFTEERIRNFWTFKRTRFILQLLHRNASRFLAYLKQIDKASMHLQEKLEKSSR
;
A
#
# COMPACT_ATOMS: atom_id res chain seq x y z
N MET A 1 4.02 13.05 2.74
CA MET A 1 2.78 13.66 2.19
C MET A 1 1.58 12.90 2.70
N ARG A 2 0.63 13.58 3.32
CA ARG A 2 -0.61 13.00 3.86
C ARG A 2 -1.80 13.45 3.02
N ARG A 3 -2.62 12.51 2.58
CA ARG A 3 -3.91 12.76 1.91
C ARG A 3 -5.02 12.06 2.68
N ILE A 4 -6.18 12.66 2.76
CA ILE A 4 -7.33 12.12 3.49
C ILE A 4 -8.50 12.02 2.52
N PHE A 5 -9.17 10.89 2.52
CA PHE A 5 -10.29 10.60 1.63
C PHE A 5 -11.51 10.13 2.41
N LYS A 6 -12.68 10.45 1.88
CA LYS A 6 -13.97 9.97 2.38
C LYS A 6 -14.90 9.66 1.22
N THR A 7 -15.62 8.58 1.30
CA THR A 7 -16.68 8.31 0.32
C THR A 7 -17.93 9.09 0.71
N VAL A 8 -18.41 9.93 -0.21
CA VAL A 8 -19.65 10.73 -0.11
C VAL A 8 -20.45 10.49 -1.38
N ASP A 9 -21.70 10.08 -1.25
CA ASP A 9 -22.60 9.78 -2.38
C ASP A 9 -21.95 8.89 -3.46
N ASP A 10 -21.30 7.81 -3.01
CA ASP A 10 -20.58 6.82 -3.81
C ASP A 10 -19.33 7.33 -4.57
N HIS A 11 -18.90 8.56 -4.34
CA HIS A 11 -17.68 9.14 -4.88
C HIS A 11 -16.60 9.33 -3.82
N LEU A 12 -15.35 9.20 -4.21
CA LEU A 12 -14.21 9.45 -3.34
C LEU A 12 -13.88 10.95 -3.33
N VAL A 13 -13.96 11.56 -2.16
CA VAL A 13 -13.67 12.98 -1.97
C VAL A 13 -12.44 13.15 -1.10
N GLU A 14 -11.51 14.00 -1.50
CA GLU A 14 -10.37 14.40 -0.67
C GLU A 14 -10.79 15.45 0.36
N CYS A 15 -10.44 15.20 1.62
CA CYS A 15 -10.83 16.00 2.77
C CYS A 15 -9.61 16.64 3.45
N SER A 16 -9.82 17.73 4.18
CA SER A 16 -8.77 18.38 4.97
C SER A 16 -8.63 17.80 6.39
N THR A 17 -9.68 17.16 6.91
CA THR A 17 -9.73 16.65 8.28
C THR A 17 -10.05 15.16 8.32
N LEU A 18 -9.45 14.47 9.31
CA LEU A 18 -9.76 13.07 9.60
C LEU A 18 -11.06 12.99 10.43
N GLU A 19 -12.04 12.29 9.90
CA GLU A 19 -13.32 12.04 10.53
C GLU A 19 -13.65 10.54 10.48
N LYS A 20 -14.72 10.16 11.17
CA LYS A 20 -15.27 8.81 11.10
C LYS A 20 -15.50 8.36 9.66
N GLY A 21 -15.01 7.16 9.32
CA GLY A 21 -15.17 6.58 8.00
C GLY A 21 -14.17 7.09 6.94
N CYS A 22 -13.20 7.92 7.34
CA CYS A 22 -12.13 8.36 6.45
C CYS A 22 -11.06 7.30 6.23
N TRP A 23 -10.37 7.44 5.11
CA TRP A 23 -9.10 6.81 4.79
C TRP A 23 -8.01 7.87 4.74
N ALA A 24 -6.95 7.70 5.54
CA ALA A 24 -5.74 8.51 5.46
C ALA A 24 -4.65 7.74 4.73
N HIS A 25 -4.05 8.33 3.72
CA HIS A 25 -2.88 7.78 3.05
C HIS A 25 -1.65 8.64 3.35
N LEU A 26 -0.58 7.98 3.82
CA LEU A 26 0.71 8.60 4.07
C LEU A 26 1.75 8.01 3.13
N GLN A 27 2.31 8.86 2.30
CA GLN A 27 3.44 8.53 1.44
C GLN A 27 4.67 9.27 1.92
N ASN A 28 5.70 8.53 2.31
CA ASN A 28 6.94 9.09 2.88
C ASN A 28 6.63 10.24 3.87
N PRO A 29 5.90 9.95 4.98
CA PRO A 29 5.45 10.96 5.91
C PRO A 29 6.62 11.62 6.65
N THR A 30 6.46 12.89 7.01
CA THR A 30 7.40 13.58 7.88
C THR A 30 7.24 13.12 9.33
N LYS A 31 8.25 13.41 10.15
CA LYS A 31 8.18 13.08 11.57
C LYS A 31 6.99 13.78 12.24
N GLU A 32 6.70 15.01 11.87
CA GLU A 32 5.57 15.80 12.40
C GLU A 32 4.23 15.17 12.01
N GLU A 33 4.11 14.63 10.81
CA GLU A 33 2.91 13.91 10.37
C GLU A 33 2.71 12.62 11.17
N ILE A 34 3.78 11.89 11.46
CA ILE A 34 3.78 10.67 12.29
C ILE A 34 3.41 11.01 13.73
N ASP A 35 4.11 11.95 14.34
CA ASP A 35 3.89 12.36 15.73
C ASP A 35 2.46 12.89 15.93
N GLY A 36 1.94 13.64 14.97
CA GLY A 36 0.57 14.14 15.00
C GLY A 36 -0.49 13.04 14.97
N LEU A 37 -0.27 11.97 14.20
CA LEU A 37 -1.17 10.82 14.18
C LEU A 37 -1.05 9.98 15.45
N ASN A 38 0.18 9.72 15.91
CA ASN A 38 0.43 8.99 17.15
C ASN A 38 -0.26 9.69 18.34
N ALA A 39 -0.12 11.02 18.45
CA ALA A 39 -0.77 11.78 19.52
C ALA A 39 -2.31 11.78 19.41
N ARG A 40 -2.83 11.90 18.18
CA ARG A 40 -4.28 11.99 17.96
C ARG A 40 -5.01 10.68 18.26
N PHE A 41 -4.43 9.56 17.93
CA PHE A 41 -5.07 8.25 18.01
C PHE A 41 -4.46 7.34 19.07
N ALA A 42 -3.49 7.83 19.86
CA ALA A 42 -2.72 7.03 20.80
C ALA A 42 -2.21 5.74 20.14
N LEU A 43 -1.63 5.89 18.94
CA LEU A 43 -1.08 4.74 18.20
C LEU A 43 0.12 4.16 18.94
N ASP A 44 0.33 2.86 18.80
CA ASP A 44 1.62 2.29 19.12
C ASP A 44 2.69 2.95 18.25
N PRO A 45 3.72 3.60 18.83
CA PRO A 45 4.74 4.32 18.06
C PRO A 45 5.51 3.42 17.07
N THR A 46 5.52 2.11 17.31
CA THR A 46 6.21 1.14 16.44
C THR A 46 5.45 0.84 15.16
N TYR A 47 4.13 1.04 15.12
CA TYR A 47 3.29 0.68 13.99
C TYR A 47 3.61 1.47 12.72
N LEU A 48 3.69 2.79 12.83
CA LEU A 48 4.05 3.63 11.67
C LEU A 48 5.52 3.46 11.30
N ALA A 49 6.41 3.28 12.29
CA ALA A 49 7.83 3.04 12.05
C ALA A 49 8.05 1.71 11.28
N ALA A 50 7.38 0.65 11.70
CA ALA A 50 7.46 -0.66 11.03
C ALA A 50 7.00 -0.57 9.55
N ALA A 51 5.94 0.18 9.26
CA ALA A 51 5.44 0.36 7.91
C ALA A 51 6.41 1.15 6.99
N LEU A 52 7.39 1.83 7.55
CA LEU A 52 8.41 2.62 6.84
C LEU A 52 9.79 1.94 6.78
N ASP A 53 9.94 0.79 7.41
CA ASP A 53 11.15 -0.02 7.32
C ASP A 53 11.04 -0.96 6.10
N GLU A 54 11.84 -0.73 5.07
CA GLU A 54 11.79 -1.51 3.82
C GLU A 54 12.20 -2.98 3.98
N GLU A 55 12.81 -3.35 5.11
CA GLU A 55 13.17 -4.73 5.45
C GLU A 55 12.13 -5.41 6.36
N GLU A 56 11.03 -4.73 6.66
CA GLU A 56 10.00 -5.25 7.57
C GLU A 56 9.24 -6.43 6.93
N SER A 57 8.97 -7.45 7.75
CA SER A 57 8.26 -8.65 7.30
C SER A 57 6.75 -8.48 7.29
N ALA A 58 6.08 -9.06 6.29
CA ALA A 58 4.63 -9.10 6.22
C ALA A 58 4.04 -9.82 7.45
N ARG A 59 3.11 -9.17 8.14
CA ARG A 59 2.45 -9.70 9.35
C ARG A 59 1.16 -8.97 9.68
N ILE A 60 0.43 -9.54 10.62
CA ILE A 60 -0.72 -8.90 11.25
C ILE A 60 -0.49 -8.88 12.76
N GLU A 61 -0.67 -7.71 13.35
CA GLU A 61 -0.68 -7.49 14.80
C GLU A 61 -2.00 -6.89 15.23
N HIS A 62 -2.55 -7.39 16.32
CA HIS A 62 -3.77 -6.86 16.91
C HIS A 62 -3.58 -6.63 18.39
N ASP A 63 -3.79 -5.41 18.83
CA ASP A 63 -3.81 -5.05 20.25
C ASP A 63 -5.28 -5.05 20.75
N SER A 64 -5.59 -6.03 21.59
CA SER A 64 -6.92 -6.19 22.16
C SER A 64 -7.31 -5.08 23.14
N ASP A 65 -6.35 -4.40 23.77
CA ASP A 65 -6.59 -3.37 24.77
C ASP A 65 -7.00 -2.05 24.10
N THR A 66 -6.36 -1.71 23.01
CA THR A 66 -6.65 -0.50 22.23
C THR A 66 -7.59 -0.73 21.05
N GLY A 67 -7.77 -1.98 20.62
CA GLY A 67 -8.51 -2.36 19.42
C GLY A 67 -7.80 -1.97 18.11
N GLN A 68 -6.55 -1.60 18.17
CA GLN A 68 -5.76 -1.23 17.00
C GLN A 68 -5.26 -2.49 16.27
N THR A 69 -5.21 -2.43 14.96
CA THR A 69 -4.67 -3.51 14.14
C THR A 69 -3.70 -2.95 13.12
N LEU A 70 -2.49 -3.52 13.08
CA LEU A 70 -1.51 -3.29 12.04
C LEU A 70 -1.48 -4.49 11.09
N ILE A 71 -1.54 -4.23 9.80
CA ILE A 71 -1.30 -5.21 8.75
C ILE A 71 -0.14 -4.68 7.90
N ILE A 72 0.93 -5.44 7.77
CA ILE A 72 2.02 -5.15 6.84
C ILE A 72 1.98 -6.18 5.73
N VAL A 73 1.97 -5.71 4.49
CA VAL A 73 2.05 -6.53 3.30
C VAL A 73 3.12 -6.00 2.37
N ASP A 74 3.85 -6.89 1.72
CA ASP A 74 4.76 -6.50 0.65
C ASP A 74 3.96 -6.16 -0.61
N ILE A 75 4.29 -5.04 -1.22
CA ILE A 75 3.73 -4.62 -2.51
C ILE A 75 4.82 -4.57 -3.57
N PRO A 76 4.55 -5.04 -4.79
CA PRO A 76 5.55 -5.10 -5.83
C PRO A 76 5.80 -3.71 -6.42
N CYS A 77 7.06 -3.41 -6.64
CA CYS A 77 7.56 -2.21 -7.28
C CYS A 77 8.37 -2.56 -8.52
N VAL A 78 8.39 -1.66 -9.48
CA VAL A 78 9.26 -1.74 -10.65
C VAL A 78 9.93 -0.40 -10.87
N GLU A 79 11.23 -0.44 -11.04
CA GLU A 79 12.06 0.72 -11.37
C GLU A 79 12.73 0.50 -12.72
N SER A 80 12.96 1.57 -13.48
CA SER A 80 13.72 1.52 -14.71
C SER A 80 14.95 2.43 -14.57
N ASP A 81 16.12 1.88 -14.81
CA ASP A 81 17.38 2.62 -14.79
C ASP A 81 17.92 2.95 -16.22
N GLY A 82 17.07 2.76 -17.24
CA GLY A 82 17.44 2.96 -18.65
C GLY A 82 18.15 1.75 -19.29
N SER A 83 18.62 0.78 -18.50
CA SER A 83 19.22 -0.47 -18.97
C SER A 83 18.25 -1.64 -18.89
N GLY A 84 17.19 -1.53 -18.09
CA GLY A 84 16.18 -2.56 -17.87
C GLY A 84 15.18 -2.22 -16.78
N TYR A 85 14.48 -3.25 -16.32
CA TYR A 85 13.54 -3.14 -15.20
C TYR A 85 14.08 -3.91 -14.00
N LEU A 86 14.09 -3.25 -12.85
CA LEU A 86 14.37 -3.86 -11.56
C LEU A 86 13.03 -4.04 -10.82
N TYR A 87 12.74 -5.29 -10.45
CA TYR A 87 11.58 -5.64 -9.66
C TYR A 87 11.98 -5.82 -8.20
N SER A 88 11.25 -5.19 -7.30
CA SER A 88 11.46 -5.24 -5.86
C SER A 88 10.13 -5.21 -5.13
N THR A 89 10.17 -5.28 -3.81
CA THR A 89 9.00 -5.09 -2.95
C THR A 89 9.27 -3.98 -1.93
N ILE A 90 8.23 -3.31 -1.52
CA ILE A 90 8.24 -2.41 -0.36
C ILE A 90 7.07 -2.75 0.56
N PRO A 91 7.18 -2.49 1.87
CA PRO A 91 6.06 -2.68 2.76
C PRO A 91 4.98 -1.63 2.53
N LEU A 92 3.73 -2.06 2.63
CA LEU A 92 2.56 -1.23 2.80
C LEU A 92 1.96 -1.52 4.16
N GLY A 93 1.98 -0.55 5.06
CA GLY A 93 1.29 -0.62 6.34
C GLY A 93 -0.18 -0.23 6.19
N ILE A 94 -1.06 -1.02 6.80
CA ILE A 94 -2.50 -0.75 6.90
C ILE A 94 -2.85 -0.78 8.38
N LEU A 95 -3.27 0.36 8.94
CA LEU A 95 -3.67 0.48 10.32
C LEU A 95 -5.18 0.69 10.40
N LEU A 96 -5.81 -0.11 11.25
CA LEU A 96 -7.20 0.06 11.64
C LEU A 96 -7.24 0.69 13.03
N VAL A 97 -7.81 1.88 13.14
CA VAL A 97 -7.89 2.64 14.38
C VAL A 97 -9.27 3.26 14.51
N GLY A 98 -10.03 2.86 15.52
CA GLY A 98 -11.42 3.30 15.65
C GLY A 98 -12.20 3.04 14.35
N ASP A 99 -12.81 4.09 13.81
CA ASP A 99 -13.60 4.02 12.57
C ASP A 99 -12.84 4.49 11.31
N ILE A 100 -11.52 4.63 11.39
CA ILE A 100 -10.69 5.04 10.26
C ILE A 100 -9.74 3.93 9.82
N ILE A 101 -9.25 4.07 8.59
CA ILE A 101 -8.16 3.26 8.05
C ILE A 101 -7.01 4.18 7.64
N ILE A 102 -5.78 3.80 7.97
CA ILE A 102 -4.57 4.52 7.59
C ILE A 102 -3.70 3.59 6.76
N THR A 103 -3.25 4.04 5.60
CA THR A 103 -2.25 3.33 4.79
C THR A 103 -0.96 4.12 4.74
N VAL A 104 0.17 3.43 4.85
CA VAL A 104 1.50 4.06 4.91
C VAL A 104 2.45 3.31 4.02
N CYS A 105 3.24 4.03 3.21
CA CYS A 105 4.33 3.47 2.40
C CYS A 105 5.43 4.50 2.19
N THR A 106 6.61 4.05 1.77
CA THR A 106 7.79 4.90 1.56
C THR A 106 7.73 5.67 0.26
N ARG A 107 7.03 5.17 -0.76
CA ARG A 107 6.98 5.77 -2.11
C ARG A 107 5.61 5.61 -2.75
N ASP A 108 5.40 6.30 -3.87
CA ASP A 108 4.20 6.18 -4.67
C ASP A 108 4.00 4.73 -5.17
N THR A 109 2.75 4.29 -5.21
CA THR A 109 2.41 2.95 -5.66
C THR A 109 1.15 2.94 -6.51
N PRO A 110 1.18 2.22 -7.66
CA PRO A 110 0.01 2.06 -8.51
C PRO A 110 -1.19 1.42 -7.80
N ILE A 111 -0.95 0.65 -6.74
CA ILE A 111 -2.03 0.03 -5.96
C ILE A 111 -2.88 1.10 -5.28
N ILE A 112 -2.26 2.06 -4.60
CA ILE A 112 -2.97 3.17 -3.94
C ILE A 112 -3.61 4.08 -4.99
N ASN A 113 -2.91 4.35 -6.09
CA ASN A 113 -3.42 5.18 -7.17
C ASN A 113 -4.69 4.60 -7.82
N ASP A 114 -4.81 3.27 -7.92
CA ASP A 114 -6.02 2.63 -8.41
C ASP A 114 -7.27 2.97 -7.54
N PHE A 115 -7.09 3.17 -6.23
CA PHE A 115 -8.17 3.59 -5.32
C PHE A 115 -8.43 5.10 -5.42
N THR A 116 -7.39 5.93 -5.38
CA THR A 116 -7.52 7.39 -5.38
C THR A 116 -8.06 7.94 -6.70
N GLU A 117 -7.87 7.21 -7.79
CA GLU A 117 -8.37 7.52 -9.13
C GLU A 117 -9.69 6.81 -9.47
N GLU A 118 -10.36 6.26 -8.46
CA GLU A 118 -11.67 5.58 -8.57
C GLU A 118 -11.69 4.43 -9.59
N ARG A 119 -10.56 3.76 -9.84
CA ARG A 119 -10.48 2.59 -10.74
C ARG A 119 -11.03 1.31 -10.11
N ILE A 120 -11.26 1.33 -8.79
CA ILE A 120 -11.80 0.20 -8.03
C ILE A 120 -13.31 0.36 -7.87
N ARG A 121 -14.08 -0.56 -8.45
CA ARG A 121 -15.53 -0.55 -8.33
C ARG A 121 -15.99 -0.97 -6.94
N ASN A 122 -17.11 -0.40 -6.49
CA ASN A 122 -17.72 -0.72 -5.20
C ASN A 122 -16.74 -0.53 -4.03
N PHE A 123 -16.00 0.55 -4.05
CA PHE A 123 -15.06 0.98 -3.01
C PHE A 123 -15.71 2.05 -2.13
N TRP A 124 -15.63 1.84 -0.82
CA TRP A 124 -16.08 2.81 0.19
C TRP A 124 -15.07 2.85 1.33
N THR A 125 -14.64 4.03 1.70
CA THR A 125 -13.63 4.24 2.75
C THR A 125 -14.06 3.69 4.11
N PHE A 126 -15.35 3.73 4.42
CA PHE A 126 -15.91 3.24 5.68
C PHE A 126 -16.16 1.72 5.71
N LYS A 127 -16.13 1.02 4.58
CA LYS A 127 -16.22 -0.45 4.53
C LYS A 127 -14.82 -1.07 4.64
N ARG A 128 -14.22 -0.95 5.82
CA ARG A 128 -12.81 -1.26 6.07
C ARG A 128 -12.38 -2.67 5.66
N THR A 129 -13.13 -3.68 6.05
CA THR A 129 -12.84 -5.09 5.68
C THR A 129 -12.84 -5.27 4.17
N ARG A 130 -13.83 -4.70 3.49
CA ARG A 130 -13.89 -4.74 2.02
C ARG A 130 -12.71 -4.03 1.39
N PHE A 131 -12.35 -2.86 1.90
CA PHE A 131 -11.18 -2.11 1.45
C PHE A 131 -9.90 -2.94 1.54
N ILE A 132 -9.64 -3.56 2.70
CA ILE A 132 -8.47 -4.43 2.89
C ILE A 132 -8.48 -5.57 1.88
N LEU A 133 -9.60 -6.27 1.71
CA LEU A 133 -9.71 -7.37 0.74
C LEU A 133 -9.49 -6.91 -0.70
N GLN A 134 -10.03 -5.75 -1.10
CA GLN A 134 -9.79 -5.18 -2.42
C GLN A 134 -8.32 -4.79 -2.62
N LEU A 135 -7.68 -4.26 -1.57
CA LEU A 135 -6.26 -3.90 -1.58
C LEU A 135 -5.39 -5.14 -1.73
N LEU A 136 -5.63 -6.19 -0.95
CA LEU A 136 -4.91 -7.46 -1.07
C LEU A 136 -5.13 -8.12 -2.44
N HIS A 137 -6.34 -8.08 -2.97
CA HIS A 137 -6.64 -8.58 -4.31
C HIS A 137 -5.88 -7.81 -5.40
N ARG A 138 -5.82 -6.47 -5.29
CA ARG A 138 -5.04 -5.64 -6.22
C ARG A 138 -3.54 -5.93 -6.11
N ASN A 139 -3.04 -6.12 -4.89
CA ASN A 139 -1.67 -6.51 -4.64
C ASN A 139 -1.32 -7.84 -5.35
N ALA A 140 -2.12 -8.87 -5.13
CA ALA A 140 -1.92 -10.17 -5.78
C ALA A 140 -1.97 -10.06 -7.31
N SER A 141 -2.89 -9.27 -7.86
CA SER A 141 -2.99 -9.03 -9.31
C SER A 141 -1.75 -8.36 -9.88
N ARG A 142 -1.15 -7.42 -9.14
CA ARG A 142 0.10 -6.75 -9.53
C ARG A 142 1.28 -7.71 -9.50
N PHE A 143 1.40 -8.53 -8.46
CA PHE A 143 2.43 -9.57 -8.41
C PHE A 143 2.35 -10.51 -9.62
N LEU A 144 1.16 -11.00 -9.95
CA LEU A 144 0.97 -11.88 -11.11
C LEU A 144 1.34 -11.19 -12.43
N ALA A 145 1.00 -9.92 -12.59
CA ALA A 145 1.36 -9.15 -13.78
C ALA A 145 2.88 -9.02 -13.94
N TYR A 146 3.59 -8.69 -12.87
CA TYR A 146 5.04 -8.54 -12.89
C TYR A 146 5.76 -9.88 -13.07
N LEU A 147 5.30 -10.94 -12.43
CA LEU A 147 5.86 -12.28 -12.65
C LEU A 147 5.73 -12.72 -14.12
N LYS A 148 4.60 -12.45 -14.76
CA LYS A 148 4.44 -12.73 -16.21
C LYS A 148 5.40 -11.90 -17.07
N GLN A 149 5.73 -10.68 -16.68
CA GLN A 149 6.72 -9.87 -17.41
C GLN A 149 8.13 -10.43 -17.22
N ILE A 150 8.50 -10.87 -16.03
CA ILE A 150 9.79 -11.51 -15.72
C ILE A 150 9.92 -12.81 -16.51
N ASP A 151 8.91 -13.65 -16.55
CA ASP A 151 8.92 -14.90 -17.31
C ASP A 151 9.15 -14.65 -18.81
N LYS A 152 8.46 -13.68 -19.41
CA LYS A 152 8.65 -13.31 -20.81
C LYS A 152 10.08 -12.81 -21.09
N ALA A 153 10.63 -12.00 -20.19
CA ALA A 153 12.00 -11.50 -20.33
C ALA A 153 13.02 -12.65 -20.23
N SER A 154 12.81 -13.59 -19.30
CA SER A 154 13.64 -14.77 -19.13
C SER A 154 13.63 -15.67 -20.37
N MET A 155 12.46 -15.97 -20.92
CA MET A 155 12.33 -16.77 -22.16
C MET A 155 13.06 -16.11 -23.32
N HIS A 156 12.93 -14.80 -23.49
CA HIS A 156 13.60 -14.08 -24.58
C HIS A 156 15.13 -14.10 -24.44
N LEU A 157 15.65 -14.02 -23.22
CA LEU A 157 17.09 -14.15 -22.96
C LEU A 157 17.58 -15.57 -23.27
N GLN A 158 16.84 -16.60 -22.89
CA GLN A 158 17.16 -17.98 -23.20
C GLN A 158 17.24 -18.22 -24.71
N GLU A 159 16.25 -17.77 -25.49
CA GLU A 159 16.25 -17.87 -26.94
C GLU A 159 17.46 -17.18 -27.58
N LYS A 160 17.86 -16.02 -27.07
CA LYS A 160 19.05 -15.30 -27.55
C LYS A 160 20.33 -16.09 -27.27
N LEU A 161 20.47 -16.67 -26.07
CA LEU A 161 21.63 -17.49 -25.71
C LEU A 161 21.74 -18.74 -26.60
N GLU A 162 20.63 -19.44 -26.82
CA GLU A 162 20.60 -20.61 -27.70
C GLU A 162 21.02 -20.30 -29.16
N LYS A 163 20.60 -19.12 -29.67
CA LYS A 163 20.99 -18.67 -31.00
C LYS A 163 22.43 -18.23 -31.11
N SER A 164 23.04 -17.72 -30.03
CA SER A 164 24.44 -17.27 -30.02
C SER A 164 25.44 -18.42 -29.80
N SER A 165 24.95 -19.58 -29.33
CA SER A 165 25.75 -20.77 -29.06
C SER A 165 25.83 -21.73 -30.24
N ARG A 166 25.22 -21.38 -31.37
CA ARG A 166 25.32 -22.10 -32.67
C ARG A 166 26.20 -21.33 -33.65
#